data_c0bf7bfc1df8ab9eb7da6043c5ddb701
#
_entry.id   c0bf7bfc1df8ab9eb7da6043c5ddb701
#
_cell.length_a   1.000
_cell.length_b   1.000
_cell.length_c   1.000
_cell.angle_alpha   90.00
_cell.angle_beta   90.00
_cell.angle_gamma   90.00
#
_symmetry.space_group_name_H-M   'P 1'
#
loop_
_entity.id
_entity.type
_entity.pdbx_description
1 polymer ?
#
loop_
_entity_poly.entity_id
_entity_poly.type
_entity_poly.pdbx_seq_one_letter_code
_entity_poly.pdbx_strand_id
1 'polypeptide(L)' 'MDLSMLKPGERGKITKVGAIGLLKRRLMDMGVLVGEEVKLEKIAPLGDPIEVTIKNYKLSLRKKEAEGIAVEVIR' A
#
# COMPACT_ATOMS: atom_id res chain seq x y z
N MET A 1 9.21 -4.73 6.18
CA MET A 1 8.35 -3.61 6.59
C MET A 1 7.05 -3.66 5.82
N ASP A 2 6.02 -2.98 6.28
CA ASP A 2 4.76 -2.95 5.55
C ASP A 2 4.46 -1.54 5.03
N LEU A 3 3.45 -1.45 4.19
CA LEU A 3 3.09 -0.21 3.51
C LEU A 3 2.74 0.92 4.48
N SER A 4 2.16 0.60 5.64
CA SER A 4 1.80 1.60 6.64
C SER A 4 3.00 2.30 7.28
N MET A 5 4.18 1.73 7.11
CA MET A 5 5.41 2.27 7.68
C MET A 5 6.14 3.25 6.76
N LEU A 6 5.72 3.37 5.52
CA LEU A 6 6.30 4.36 4.61
C LEU A 6 5.95 5.77 5.06
N LYS A 7 6.83 6.71 4.75
CA LYS A 7 6.59 8.14 4.97
C LYS A 7 6.09 8.79 3.68
N PRO A 8 5.35 9.89 3.78
CA PRO A 8 4.92 10.61 2.57
C PRO A 8 6.08 10.88 1.62
N GLY A 9 5.88 10.53 0.36
CA GLY A 9 6.89 10.67 -0.68
C GLY A 9 7.78 9.46 -0.88
N GLU A 10 7.81 8.53 0.06
CA GLU A 10 8.59 7.31 -0.08
C GLU A 10 7.90 6.31 -1.01
N ARG A 11 8.72 5.51 -1.69
CA ARG A 11 8.27 4.45 -2.59
C ARG A 11 8.71 3.10 -2.05
N GLY A 12 7.91 2.10 -2.33
CA GLY A 12 8.25 0.73 -1.99
C GLY A 12 7.84 -0.22 -3.10
N LYS A 13 8.52 -1.36 -3.16
CA LYS A 13 8.14 -2.45 -4.04
C LYS A 13 7.38 -3.48 -3.22
N ILE A 14 6.20 -3.85 -3.68
CA ILE A 14 5.37 -4.83 -2.98
C ILE A 14 6.02 -6.20 -3.08
N THR A 15 6.32 -6.79 -1.92
CA THR A 15 6.96 -8.10 -1.86
C THR A 15 6.00 -9.20 -1.44
N LYS A 16 4.92 -8.85 -0.73
CA LYS A 16 3.92 -9.82 -0.29
C LYS A 16 2.61 -9.11 0.00
N VAL A 17 1.51 -9.73 -0.39
CA VAL A 17 0.17 -9.30 0.00
C VAL A 17 -0.32 -10.31 1.03
N GLY A 18 -0.20 -9.95 2.31
CA GLY A 18 -0.50 -10.84 3.43
C GLY A 18 -1.95 -10.94 3.82
N ALA A 19 -2.82 -10.11 3.21
CA ALA A 19 -4.25 -10.19 3.46
C ALA A 19 -4.80 -11.53 2.95
N ILE A 20 -5.92 -11.96 3.52
CA ILE A 20 -6.56 -13.23 3.14
C ILE A 20 -8.02 -13.00 2.76
N GLY A 21 -8.59 -13.97 2.04
CA GLY A 21 -10.01 -13.97 1.68
C GLY A 21 -10.37 -12.84 0.72
N LEU A 22 -11.54 -12.26 0.94
CA LEU A 22 -12.09 -11.21 0.08
C LEU A 22 -11.22 -9.95 0.07
N LEU A 23 -10.57 -9.63 1.18
CA LEU A 23 -9.71 -8.46 1.24
C LEU A 23 -8.53 -8.59 0.28
N LYS A 24 -7.87 -9.75 0.27
CA LYS A 24 -6.75 -10.00 -0.64
C LYS A 24 -7.19 -9.85 -2.09
N ARG A 25 -8.33 -10.46 -2.44
CA ARG A 25 -8.87 -10.39 -3.79
C ARG A 25 -9.18 -8.96 -4.19
N ARG A 26 -9.80 -8.20 -3.30
CA ARG A 26 -10.11 -6.80 -3.55
C ARG A 26 -8.85 -5.98 -3.80
N LEU A 27 -7.81 -6.17 -2.99
CA LEU A 27 -6.55 -5.45 -3.16
C LEU A 27 -5.90 -5.82 -4.49
N MET A 28 -5.89 -7.10 -4.85
CA MET A 28 -5.32 -7.55 -6.12
C MET A 28 -6.08 -6.99 -7.31
N ASP A 29 -7.41 -6.92 -7.21
CA ASP A 29 -8.25 -6.34 -8.27
C ASP A 29 -7.96 -4.85 -8.45
N MET A 30 -7.51 -4.18 -7.40
CA MET A 30 -7.12 -2.78 -7.45
C MET A 30 -5.67 -2.56 -7.91
N GLY A 31 -4.97 -3.64 -8.28
CA GLY A 31 -3.60 -3.53 -8.75
C GLY A 31 -2.53 -3.67 -7.68
N VAL A 32 -2.90 -4.05 -6.46
CA VAL A 32 -1.94 -4.28 -5.38
C VAL A 32 -1.35 -5.68 -5.57
N LEU A 33 -0.31 -5.76 -6.37
CA LEU A 33 0.30 -7.02 -6.77
C LEU A 33 1.77 -7.06 -6.38
N VAL A 34 2.28 -8.27 -6.09
CA VAL A 34 3.71 -8.47 -5.84
C VAL A 34 4.49 -7.98 -7.05
N GLY A 35 5.55 -7.21 -6.78
CA GLY A 35 6.39 -6.63 -7.82
C GLY A 35 6.00 -5.23 -8.25
N GLU A 36 4.81 -4.77 -7.90
CA GLU A 36 4.39 -3.41 -8.23
C GLU A 36 5.04 -2.39 -7.31
N GLU A 37 5.32 -1.21 -7.86
CA GLU A 37 5.83 -0.09 -7.10
C GLU A 37 4.66 0.73 -6.57
N VAL A 38 4.75 1.10 -5.30
CA VAL A 38 3.75 1.92 -4.62
C VAL A 38 4.42 3.14 -4.01
N LYS A 39 3.78 4.29 -4.14
CA LYS A 39 4.26 5.53 -3.52
C LYS A 39 3.24 5.98 -2.48
N LEU A 40 3.71 6.27 -1.27
CA LEU A 40 2.85 6.85 -0.25
C LEU A 40 2.74 8.35 -0.51
N GLU A 41 1.54 8.83 -0.83
CA GLU A 41 1.31 10.24 -1.15
C GLU A 41 1.07 11.05 0.11
N LYS A 42 0.14 10.61 0.92
CA LYS A 42 -0.18 11.33 2.17
C LYS A 42 -0.91 10.43 3.16
N ILE A 43 -0.90 10.87 4.40
CA ILE A 43 -1.57 10.21 5.51
C ILE A 43 -2.58 11.21 6.05
N ALA A 44 -3.82 10.77 6.27
CA ALA A 44 -4.85 11.63 6.84
C ALA A 44 -4.41 12.11 8.25
N PRO A 45 -4.92 13.25 8.71
CA PRO A 45 -4.48 13.85 9.98
C PRO A 45 -4.51 12.92 11.19
N LEU A 46 -5.46 11.98 11.21
CA LEU A 46 -5.57 11.02 12.32
C LEU A 46 -4.84 9.70 12.04
N GLY A 47 -4.04 9.66 10.97
CA GLY A 47 -3.27 8.47 10.61
C GLY A 47 -4.00 7.47 9.71
N ASP A 48 -5.27 7.72 9.40
CA ASP A 48 -6.10 6.81 8.61
C ASP A 48 -7.22 7.59 7.92
N PRO A 49 -7.50 7.38 6.62
CA PRO A 49 -6.81 6.46 5.71
C PRO A 49 -5.49 7.02 5.19
N ILE A 50 -4.75 6.17 4.48
CA ILE A 50 -3.57 6.60 3.74
C ILE A 50 -3.89 6.64 2.26
N GLU A 51 -3.22 7.53 1.54
CA GLU A 51 -3.37 7.65 0.09
C GLU A 51 -2.08 7.24 -0.59
N VAL A 52 -2.19 6.31 -1.53
CA VAL A 52 -1.04 5.78 -2.26
C VAL A 52 -1.29 5.86 -3.76
N THR A 53 -0.20 5.83 -4.54
CA THR A 53 -0.26 5.76 -6.00
C THR A 53 0.32 4.43 -6.45
N ILE A 54 -0.44 3.71 -7.27
CA ILE A 54 -0.02 2.46 -7.90
C ILE A 54 -0.42 2.56 -9.36
N LYS A 55 0.51 2.25 -10.29
CA LYS A 55 0.22 2.22 -11.73
C LYS A 55 -0.44 3.50 -12.25
N ASN A 56 0.01 4.65 -11.79
CA ASN A 56 -0.48 5.96 -12.23
C ASN A 56 -1.89 6.32 -11.76
N TYR A 57 -2.44 5.61 -10.79
CA TYR A 57 -3.71 6.03 -10.19
C TYR A 57 -3.61 5.99 -8.67
N LYS A 58 -4.49 6.74 -8.03
CA LYS A 58 -4.49 6.88 -6.58
C LYS A 58 -5.50 5.95 -5.93
N LEU A 59 -5.09 5.40 -4.79
CA LEU A 59 -5.94 4.55 -3.97
C LEU A 59 -5.91 5.07 -2.54
N SER A 60 -7.07 5.01 -1.88
CA SER A 60 -7.15 5.22 -0.43
C SER A 60 -7.24 3.86 0.23
N LEU A 61 -6.36 3.60 1.17
CA LEU A 61 -6.33 2.35 1.92
C LEU A 61 -6.46 2.64 3.42
N ARG A 62 -7.19 1.78 4.10
CA ARG A 62 -7.17 1.81 5.57
C ARG A 62 -5.78 1.39 6.04
N LYS A 63 -5.32 2.00 7.13
CA LYS A 63 -4.04 1.65 7.71
C LYS A 63 -3.93 0.15 7.97
N LYS A 64 -5.00 -0.45 8.46
CA LYS A 64 -5.07 -1.87 8.73
C LYS A 64 -4.86 -2.71 7.47
N GLU A 65 -5.39 -2.26 6.34
CA GLU A 65 -5.17 -2.92 5.05
C GLU A 65 -3.71 -2.80 4.63
N ALA A 66 -3.13 -1.63 4.81
CA ALA A 66 -1.73 -1.39 4.48
C ALA A 66 -0.77 -2.21 5.32
N GLU A 67 -1.14 -2.51 6.55
CA GLU A 67 -0.33 -3.37 7.43
C GLU A 67 -0.19 -4.79 6.89
N GLY A 68 -1.12 -5.23 6.06
CA GLY A 68 -1.06 -6.54 5.43
C GLY A 68 -0.27 -6.58 4.13
N ILE A 69 0.31 -5.47 3.71
CA ILE A 69 1.06 -5.39 2.45
C ILE A 69 2.53 -5.16 2.76
N ALA A 70 3.35 -6.19 2.55
CA ALA A 70 4.78 -6.07 2.78
C ALA A 70 5.45 -5.34 1.61
N VAL A 71 6.36 -4.43 1.92
CA VAL A 71 7.08 -3.66 0.90
C VAL A 71 8.57 -3.60 1.23
N GLU A 72 9.36 -3.36 0.20
CA GLU A 72 10.78 -3.06 0.31
C GLU A 72 10.98 -1.63 -0.17
N VAL A 73 11.56 -0.79 0.68
CA VAL A 73 11.75 0.63 0.35
C VAL A 73 12.70 0.77 -0.84
N ILE A 74 12.30 1.57 -1.80
CA ILE A 74 13.10 1.89 -2.98
C ILE A 74 13.85 3.19 -2.71
N ARG A 75 15.15 3.13 -2.88
CA ARG A 75 16.02 4.30 -2.65
C ARG A 75 16.84 4.64 -3.86
#